data_eb58e0979567e0240f0446a5310e9f52
#
_entry.id   eb58e0979567e0240f0446a5310e9f52
#
_cell.length_a   1.000
_cell.length_b   1.000
_cell.length_c   1.000
_cell.angle_alpha   90.00
_cell.angle_beta   90.00
_cell.angle_gamma   90.00
#
_symmetry.space_group_name_H-M   'P 1'
#
loop_
_entity.id
_entity.type
_entity.pdbx_description
1 polymer ?
#
loop_
_entity_poly.entity_id
_entity_poly.type
_entity_poly.pdbx_seq_one_letter_code
_entity_poly.pdbx_strand_id
1 'polypeptide(L)'
;MIKLLIYMLKEGGLEKASIYLNWFICNMQIRDFKGIEQLMYCYLNHCYDLGVQPEKKYLKYYLDIRGKRDILRYSIPTEGEGTEFYDNTNIDTAFSILSQNLYAYYDEALTYSTEDDFKFVAEAYLSEIKKDRMMEMFTKYYPMIQGGNPEEEILEGMSIEIQDISSKYSSESIKEMDFMENAVGDEGGDKYRFICKTGLKCINGDIGGLYTKRITTVNGQPKGGKTRFTLTTLIYPALISGVDVLFYETELPKDAVKNILIAYHIIQLYKGQIKIPDRNMNEEDGLSEDQQKYYEAAKYDLFSSGKYGRFIIENCDDIPVERLRANITNKIRADRNIKIVAIDYVGDLESDYELAHRKVKQQWEIITDAYKVAKKIVRPFDINMIMINQYNDEGEAAALKGQEITSGMCQGGRVVQRSTDYDLNLTFTEEQRVAGRRCISTGQAARGSAGFSRVPLKVEMSISVFEQDGE
;
A
#
# COMPACT_ATOMS: atom_id res chain seq x y z
N MET A 1 -0.48 -13.68 -24.35
CA MET A 1 -1.13 -12.64 -23.52
C MET A 1 -0.61 -11.23 -23.78
N ILE A 2 0.71 -10.96 -23.77
CA ILE A 2 1.27 -9.62 -24.00
C ILE A 2 0.88 -9.02 -25.33
N LYS A 3 0.91 -9.79 -26.43
CA LYS A 3 0.48 -9.31 -27.76
C LYS A 3 -1.00 -8.87 -27.76
N LEU A 4 -1.87 -9.66 -27.13
CA LEU A 4 -3.29 -9.32 -27.02
C LEU A 4 -3.48 -8.04 -26.20
N LEU A 5 -2.74 -7.88 -25.09
CA LEU A 5 -2.79 -6.67 -24.29
C LEU A 5 -2.37 -5.43 -25.11
N ILE A 6 -1.26 -5.50 -25.84
CA ILE A 6 -0.79 -4.39 -26.69
C ILE A 6 -1.81 -4.03 -27.76
N TYR A 7 -2.44 -5.04 -28.39
CA TYR A 7 -3.51 -4.83 -29.36
C TYR A 7 -4.70 -4.11 -28.75
N MET A 8 -5.17 -4.58 -27.58
CA MET A 8 -6.33 -3.98 -26.90
C MET A 8 -6.03 -2.57 -26.36
N LEU A 9 -4.80 -2.30 -25.95
CA LEU A 9 -4.36 -0.95 -25.56
C LEU A 9 -4.45 0.05 -26.73
N LYS A 10 -4.31 -0.42 -27.96
CA LYS A 10 -4.46 0.41 -29.17
C LYS A 10 -5.93 0.62 -29.55
N GLU A 11 -6.73 -0.43 -29.55
CA GLU A 11 -8.12 -0.41 -30.09
C GLU A 11 -9.18 -0.01 -29.05
N GLY A 12 -8.94 -0.28 -27.77
CA GLY A 12 -9.94 -0.20 -26.70
C GLY A 12 -10.23 1.20 -26.13
N GLY A 13 -9.56 2.24 -26.63
CA GLY A 13 -9.63 3.58 -26.02
C GLY A 13 -8.89 3.68 -24.68
N LEU A 14 -8.61 4.93 -24.26
CA LEU A 14 -7.75 5.24 -23.10
C LEU A 14 -8.23 4.60 -21.78
N GLU A 15 -9.53 4.51 -21.56
CA GLU A 15 -10.10 4.08 -20.27
C GLU A 15 -10.06 2.56 -20.09
N LYS A 16 -10.54 1.80 -21.08
CA LYS A 16 -10.48 0.32 -21.03
C LYS A 16 -9.03 -0.19 -21.06
N ALA A 17 -8.21 0.44 -21.88
CA ALA A 17 -6.79 0.14 -21.98
C ALA A 17 -6.08 0.27 -20.62
N SER A 18 -6.39 1.29 -19.83
CA SER A 18 -5.80 1.49 -18.50
C SER A 18 -6.21 0.39 -17.51
N ILE A 19 -7.43 -0.14 -17.62
CA ILE A 19 -7.92 -1.23 -16.76
C ILE A 19 -7.13 -2.52 -17.03
N TYR A 20 -6.96 -2.88 -18.29
CA TYR A 20 -6.23 -4.10 -18.66
C TYR A 20 -4.74 -4.01 -18.33
N LEU A 21 -4.12 -2.86 -18.59
CA LEU A 21 -2.73 -2.63 -18.24
C LEU A 21 -2.52 -2.66 -16.72
N ASN A 22 -3.41 -2.00 -15.98
CA ASN A 22 -3.38 -2.02 -14.52
C ASN A 22 -3.53 -3.45 -13.98
N TRP A 23 -4.52 -4.19 -14.48
CA TRP A 23 -4.71 -5.58 -14.08
C TRP A 23 -3.47 -6.42 -14.39
N PHE A 24 -2.91 -6.30 -15.58
CA PHE A 24 -1.74 -7.02 -16.03
C PHE A 24 -0.52 -6.77 -15.13
N ILE A 25 -0.19 -5.51 -14.89
CA ILE A 25 0.94 -5.13 -14.03
C ILE A 25 0.70 -5.53 -12.56
N CYS A 26 -0.57 -5.54 -12.13
CA CYS A 26 -0.91 -5.89 -10.76
C CYS A 26 -0.87 -7.40 -10.49
N ASN A 27 -1.13 -8.22 -11.49
CA ASN A 27 -1.30 -9.66 -11.31
C ASN A 27 -0.18 -10.50 -11.91
N MET A 28 0.69 -9.91 -12.75
CA MET A 28 1.81 -10.61 -13.40
C MET A 28 3.15 -10.13 -12.85
N GLN A 29 4.15 -10.99 -12.94
CA GLN A 29 5.53 -10.70 -12.53
C GLN A 29 6.48 -10.92 -13.70
N ILE A 30 7.64 -10.25 -13.65
CA ILE A 30 8.68 -10.40 -14.67
C ILE A 30 9.07 -11.87 -14.91
N ARG A 31 9.09 -12.70 -13.86
CA ARG A 31 9.44 -14.13 -13.93
C ARG A 31 8.37 -15.00 -14.59
N ASP A 32 7.17 -14.47 -14.83
CA ASP A 32 6.09 -15.18 -15.52
C ASP A 32 6.28 -15.16 -17.05
N PHE A 33 7.27 -14.43 -17.52
CA PHE A 33 7.61 -14.28 -18.93
C PHE A 33 9.04 -14.68 -19.20
N LYS A 34 9.35 -15.01 -20.47
CA LYS A 34 10.70 -15.40 -20.88
C LYS A 34 11.13 -14.60 -22.13
N GLY A 35 12.42 -14.31 -22.23
CA GLY A 35 13.02 -13.69 -23.41
C GLY A 35 12.36 -12.33 -23.78
N ILE A 36 11.89 -12.22 -25.01
CA ILE A 36 11.28 -10.99 -25.53
C ILE A 36 10.04 -10.55 -24.74
N GLU A 37 9.24 -11.48 -24.29
CA GLU A 37 8.04 -11.17 -23.49
C GLU A 37 8.40 -10.59 -22.12
N GLN A 38 9.49 -11.05 -21.52
CA GLN A 38 10.00 -10.48 -20.27
C GLN A 38 10.42 -9.01 -20.44
N LEU A 39 11.09 -8.68 -21.54
CA LEU A 39 11.43 -7.30 -21.88
C LEU A 39 10.21 -6.44 -22.18
N MET A 40 9.23 -6.99 -22.89
CA MET A 40 7.96 -6.30 -23.15
C MET A 40 7.18 -6.06 -21.86
N TYR A 41 7.18 -7.00 -20.92
CA TYR A 41 6.62 -6.79 -19.58
C TYR A 41 7.31 -5.62 -18.87
N CYS A 42 8.64 -5.58 -18.87
CA CYS A 42 9.41 -4.47 -18.28
C CYS A 42 9.08 -3.12 -18.92
N TYR A 43 8.92 -3.10 -20.23
CA TYR A 43 8.51 -1.90 -20.96
C TYR A 43 7.09 -1.45 -20.59
N LEU A 44 6.13 -2.37 -20.57
CA LEU A 44 4.74 -2.07 -20.16
C LEU A 44 4.66 -1.58 -18.72
N ASN A 45 5.43 -2.20 -17.80
CA ASN A 45 5.51 -1.73 -16.42
C ASN A 45 6.12 -0.32 -16.33
N HIS A 46 7.14 -0.02 -17.14
CA HIS A 46 7.73 1.32 -17.19
C HIS A 46 6.73 2.37 -17.70
N CYS A 47 5.96 2.06 -18.75
CA CYS A 47 4.90 2.93 -19.24
C CYS A 47 3.80 3.15 -18.17
N TYR A 48 3.45 2.09 -17.46
CA TYR A 48 2.49 2.16 -16.36
C TYR A 48 2.98 3.08 -15.23
N ASP A 49 4.25 2.94 -14.82
CA ASP A 49 4.86 3.77 -13.77
C ASP A 49 4.92 5.26 -14.17
N LEU A 50 5.11 5.55 -15.45
CA LEU A 50 5.11 6.92 -16.00
C LEU A 50 3.71 7.47 -16.27
N GLY A 51 2.67 6.63 -16.25
CA GLY A 51 1.31 7.02 -16.63
C GLY A 51 1.15 7.37 -18.11
N VAL A 52 1.96 6.76 -18.99
CA VAL A 52 1.91 6.96 -20.43
C VAL A 52 1.43 5.71 -21.14
N GLN A 53 0.79 5.89 -22.30
CA GLN A 53 0.44 4.74 -23.14
C GLN A 53 1.68 4.08 -23.75
N PRO A 54 1.68 2.73 -23.84
CA PRO A 54 2.74 2.00 -24.54
C PRO A 54 2.68 2.28 -26.05
N GLU A 55 3.58 3.11 -26.53
CA GLU A 55 3.73 3.42 -27.94
C GLU A 55 5.16 3.06 -28.42
N LYS A 56 5.31 2.74 -29.70
CA LYS A 56 6.61 2.37 -30.28
C LYS A 56 7.71 3.43 -30.05
N LYS A 57 7.34 4.72 -30.03
CA LYS A 57 8.29 5.81 -29.74
C LYS A 57 8.84 5.74 -28.31
N TYR A 58 8.00 5.34 -27.33
CA TYR A 58 8.44 5.18 -25.95
C TYR A 58 9.24 3.89 -25.75
N LEU A 59 8.96 2.84 -26.53
CA LEU A 59 9.80 1.63 -26.53
C LEU A 59 11.25 1.95 -26.95
N LYS A 60 11.43 2.78 -27.97
CA LYS A 60 12.75 3.25 -28.38
C LYS A 60 13.45 4.00 -27.24
N TYR A 61 12.75 4.96 -26.63
CA TYR A 61 13.26 5.74 -25.51
C TYR A 61 13.62 4.85 -24.29
N TYR A 62 12.77 3.86 -23.99
CA TYR A 62 13.02 2.88 -22.93
C TYR A 62 14.32 2.10 -23.17
N LEU A 63 14.56 1.63 -24.40
CA LEU A 63 15.76 0.90 -24.78
C LEU A 63 17.01 1.78 -24.64
N ASP A 64 16.92 3.06 -25.03
CA ASP A 64 18.04 4.01 -24.93
C ASP A 64 18.42 4.34 -23.48
N ILE A 65 17.43 4.45 -22.57
CA ILE A 65 17.67 4.78 -21.15
C ILE A 65 18.26 3.61 -20.37
N ARG A 66 17.78 2.38 -20.59
CA ARG A 66 18.17 1.20 -19.80
C ARG A 66 19.61 0.77 -20.02
N GLY A 67 20.17 1.10 -21.15
CA GLY A 67 21.50 0.67 -21.51
C GLY A 67 21.57 -0.78 -22.03
N LYS A 68 22.50 -1.01 -22.93
CA LYS A 68 22.62 -2.26 -23.71
C LYS A 68 22.81 -3.50 -22.84
N ARG A 69 23.64 -3.40 -21.79
CA ARG A 69 23.93 -4.53 -20.89
C ARG A 69 22.74 -4.97 -20.07
N ASP A 70 21.97 -4.03 -19.57
CA ASP A 70 20.80 -4.35 -18.74
C ASP A 70 19.69 -5.03 -19.55
N ILE A 71 19.52 -4.63 -20.79
CA ILE A 71 18.54 -5.22 -21.70
C ILE A 71 18.96 -6.63 -22.13
N LEU A 72 20.24 -6.84 -22.42
CA LEU A 72 20.74 -8.14 -22.84
C LEU A 72 20.67 -9.21 -21.75
N ARG A 73 20.65 -8.82 -20.46
CA ARG A 73 20.47 -9.77 -19.35
C ARG A 73 19.15 -10.55 -19.42
N TYR A 74 18.10 -9.97 -19.99
CA TYR A 74 16.80 -10.63 -20.14
C TYR A 74 16.70 -11.55 -21.36
N SER A 75 17.69 -11.51 -22.25
CA SER A 75 17.71 -12.35 -23.46
C SER A 75 18.43 -13.68 -23.27
N ILE A 76 19.04 -13.91 -22.10
CA ILE A 76 19.83 -15.13 -21.81
C ILE A 76 18.93 -16.12 -21.05
N PRO A 77 18.85 -17.41 -21.46
CA PRO A 77 18.17 -18.44 -20.68
C PRO A 77 18.83 -18.58 -19.30
N THR A 78 18.01 -18.72 -18.26
CA THR A 78 18.42 -18.73 -16.84
C THR A 78 19.13 -20.00 -16.38
N GLU A 79 19.52 -20.91 -17.27
CA GLU A 79 20.31 -22.08 -16.93
C GLU A 79 21.79 -21.83 -17.19
N GLY A 80 22.45 -21.36 -16.17
CA GLY A 80 23.77 -21.85 -15.72
C GLY A 80 25.01 -21.29 -16.38
N GLU A 81 25.02 -20.37 -17.34
CA GLU A 81 26.24 -19.74 -17.79
C GLU A 81 26.05 -18.30 -18.28
N GLY A 82 26.38 -17.42 -17.47
CA GLY A 82 27.34 -16.37 -17.53
C GLY A 82 27.01 -15.17 -18.41
N THR A 83 26.92 -14.04 -17.73
CA THR A 83 27.14 -12.68 -18.28
C THR A 83 28.47 -12.52 -19.06
N GLU A 84 29.25 -13.57 -19.20
CA GLU A 84 30.52 -13.64 -19.94
C GLU A 84 30.37 -13.82 -21.46
N PHE A 85 29.15 -14.12 -21.94
CA PHE A 85 28.89 -14.37 -23.36
C PHE A 85 28.95 -13.12 -24.25
N TYR A 86 28.85 -11.93 -23.69
CA TYR A 86 28.95 -10.69 -24.46
C TYR A 86 30.24 -9.94 -24.10
N ASP A 87 31.30 -10.19 -24.86
CA ASP A 87 32.43 -9.29 -24.84
C ASP A 87 32.07 -7.92 -25.46
N ASN A 88 32.88 -6.92 -25.23
CA ASN A 88 32.60 -5.55 -25.69
C ASN A 88 32.46 -5.44 -27.21
N THR A 89 32.90 -6.43 -27.99
CA THR A 89 32.84 -6.46 -29.46
C THR A 89 31.49 -6.94 -29.98
N ASN A 90 30.74 -7.74 -29.21
CA ASN A 90 29.48 -8.33 -29.66
C ASN A 90 28.22 -7.64 -29.08
N ILE A 91 28.35 -6.81 -28.04
CA ILE A 91 27.24 -6.14 -27.37
C ILE A 91 26.37 -5.32 -28.32
N ASP A 92 27.00 -4.54 -29.21
CA ASP A 92 26.25 -3.65 -30.11
C ASP A 92 25.44 -4.44 -31.14
N THR A 93 26.01 -5.52 -31.66
CA THR A 93 25.31 -6.40 -32.59
C THR A 93 24.20 -7.14 -31.94
N ALA A 94 24.42 -7.72 -30.76
CA ALA A 94 23.40 -8.44 -29.98
C ALA A 94 22.25 -7.49 -29.60
N PHE A 95 22.55 -6.29 -29.13
CA PHE A 95 21.54 -5.29 -28.77
C PHE A 95 20.74 -4.84 -30.02
N SER A 96 21.39 -4.65 -31.18
CA SER A 96 20.69 -4.31 -32.42
C SER A 96 19.72 -5.39 -32.85
N ILE A 97 20.13 -6.66 -32.80
CA ILE A 97 19.26 -7.81 -33.13
C ILE A 97 18.08 -7.88 -32.15
N LEU A 98 18.35 -7.77 -30.85
CA LEU A 98 17.29 -7.83 -29.84
C LEU A 98 16.30 -6.67 -29.98
N SER A 99 16.79 -5.46 -30.24
CA SER A 99 15.95 -4.28 -30.48
C SER A 99 15.06 -4.46 -31.72
N GLN A 100 15.60 -5.00 -32.81
CA GLN A 100 14.84 -5.32 -34.00
C GLN A 100 13.74 -6.36 -33.72
N ASN A 101 14.08 -7.41 -32.96
CA ASN A 101 13.11 -8.44 -32.55
C ASN A 101 12.01 -7.87 -31.66
N LEU A 102 12.33 -6.95 -30.74
CA LEU A 102 11.34 -6.27 -29.91
C LEU A 102 10.42 -5.38 -30.72
N TYR A 103 10.94 -4.63 -31.69
CA TYR A 103 10.10 -3.84 -32.59
C TYR A 103 9.21 -4.72 -33.46
N ALA A 104 9.73 -5.83 -33.99
CA ALA A 104 8.96 -6.79 -34.76
C ALA A 104 7.83 -7.42 -33.91
N TYR A 105 8.15 -7.80 -32.67
CA TYR A 105 7.17 -8.33 -31.73
C TYR A 105 6.06 -7.30 -31.42
N TYR A 106 6.44 -6.04 -31.23
CA TYR A 106 5.49 -4.96 -30.99
C TYR A 106 4.59 -4.71 -32.23
N ASP A 107 5.17 -4.65 -33.42
CA ASP A 107 4.43 -4.46 -34.66
C ASP A 107 3.48 -5.63 -34.94
N GLU A 108 3.93 -6.86 -34.68
CA GLU A 108 3.06 -8.06 -34.77
C GLU A 108 1.92 -7.99 -33.75
N ALA A 109 2.20 -7.53 -32.53
CA ALA A 109 1.17 -7.34 -31.52
C ALA A 109 0.10 -6.33 -31.93
N LEU A 110 0.46 -5.27 -32.65
CA LEU A 110 -0.48 -4.28 -33.17
C LEU A 110 -1.42 -4.82 -34.28
N THR A 111 -1.02 -5.89 -34.94
CA THR A 111 -1.81 -6.57 -35.98
C THR A 111 -2.46 -7.86 -35.48
N TYR A 112 -2.23 -8.18 -34.21
CA TYR A 112 -2.79 -9.38 -33.58
C TYR A 112 -4.29 -9.28 -33.57
N SER A 113 -4.98 -10.23 -34.19
CA SER A 113 -6.44 -10.33 -34.15
C SER A 113 -6.82 -11.69 -33.58
N THR A 114 -7.66 -11.66 -32.57
CA THR A 114 -8.28 -12.86 -32.01
C THR A 114 -9.74 -12.56 -31.71
N GLU A 115 -10.58 -13.57 -31.86
CA GLU A 115 -11.97 -13.52 -31.39
C GLU A 115 -12.06 -13.72 -29.87
N ASP A 116 -10.92 -14.10 -29.23
CA ASP A 116 -10.90 -14.37 -27.82
C ASP A 116 -10.96 -13.07 -27.00
N ASP A 117 -11.76 -13.08 -25.97
CA ASP A 117 -11.79 -12.03 -24.96
C ASP A 117 -10.49 -12.05 -24.15
N PHE A 118 -9.94 -10.88 -23.86
CA PHE A 118 -8.74 -10.74 -23.01
C PHE A 118 -8.90 -11.49 -21.68
N LYS A 119 -10.08 -11.46 -21.08
CA LYS A 119 -10.37 -12.13 -19.80
C LYS A 119 -10.23 -13.63 -19.91
N PHE A 120 -10.75 -14.21 -20.98
CA PHE A 120 -10.63 -15.66 -21.22
C PHE A 120 -9.16 -16.06 -21.39
N VAL A 121 -8.39 -15.30 -22.19
CA VAL A 121 -6.96 -15.54 -22.38
C VAL A 121 -6.18 -15.33 -21.08
N ALA A 122 -6.53 -14.31 -20.31
CA ALA A 122 -5.90 -14.02 -19.02
C ALA A 122 -6.17 -15.15 -18.01
N GLU A 123 -7.39 -15.67 -17.95
CA GLU A 123 -7.76 -16.78 -17.06
C GLU A 123 -6.99 -18.07 -17.39
N ALA A 124 -6.93 -18.41 -18.67
CA ALA A 124 -6.17 -19.56 -19.15
C ALA A 124 -4.67 -19.43 -18.80
N TYR A 125 -4.12 -18.24 -19.02
CA TYR A 125 -2.72 -17.95 -18.73
C TYR A 125 -2.39 -17.97 -17.24
N LEU A 126 -3.26 -17.39 -16.39
CA LEU A 126 -3.13 -17.48 -14.93
C LEU A 126 -3.13 -18.95 -14.44
N SER A 127 -4.01 -19.77 -15.01
CA SER A 127 -4.09 -21.19 -14.68
C SER A 127 -2.81 -21.93 -15.04
N GLU A 128 -2.20 -21.61 -16.19
CA GLU A 128 -0.95 -22.19 -16.64
C GLU A 128 0.22 -21.77 -15.74
N ILE A 129 0.39 -20.48 -15.49
CA ILE A 129 1.42 -19.98 -14.57
C ILE A 129 1.26 -20.60 -13.18
N LYS A 130 0.04 -20.71 -12.68
CA LYS A 130 -0.22 -21.32 -11.38
C LYS A 130 0.31 -22.75 -11.30
N LYS A 131 0.09 -23.54 -12.36
CA LYS A 131 0.61 -24.92 -12.46
C LYS A 131 2.14 -24.92 -12.48
N ASP A 132 2.75 -24.07 -13.27
CA ASP A 132 4.21 -23.96 -13.38
C ASP A 132 4.83 -23.59 -12.02
N ARG A 133 4.26 -22.61 -11.32
CA ARG A 133 4.74 -22.22 -9.98
C ARG A 133 4.58 -23.31 -8.95
N MET A 134 3.49 -24.08 -9.00
CA MET A 134 3.33 -25.26 -8.16
C MET A 134 4.40 -26.31 -8.45
N MET A 135 4.72 -26.55 -9.72
CA MET A 135 5.78 -27.50 -10.09
C MET A 135 7.17 -27.03 -9.66
N GLU A 136 7.47 -25.74 -9.79
CA GLU A 136 8.71 -25.14 -9.27
C GLU A 136 8.83 -25.33 -7.75
N MET A 137 7.75 -25.06 -7.01
CA MET A 137 7.68 -25.28 -5.57
C MET A 137 7.95 -26.76 -5.22
N PHE A 138 7.28 -27.69 -5.87
CA PHE A 138 7.53 -29.12 -5.63
C PHE A 138 8.97 -29.51 -5.94
N THR A 139 9.52 -29.02 -7.04
CA THR A 139 10.92 -29.28 -7.42
C THR A 139 11.90 -28.76 -6.38
N LYS A 140 11.59 -27.63 -5.76
CA LYS A 140 12.40 -27.02 -4.69
C LYS A 140 12.35 -27.84 -3.38
N TYR A 141 11.15 -28.22 -2.93
CA TYR A 141 10.99 -28.86 -1.61
C TYR A 141 11.19 -30.37 -1.63
N TYR A 142 11.03 -31.03 -2.77
CA TYR A 142 11.21 -32.49 -2.86
C TYR A 142 12.62 -32.97 -2.41
N PRO A 143 13.73 -32.35 -2.84
CA PRO A 143 15.07 -32.73 -2.34
C PRO A 143 15.24 -32.46 -0.83
N MET A 144 14.59 -31.43 -0.28
CA MET A 144 14.66 -31.11 1.15
C MET A 144 13.96 -32.16 2.00
N ILE A 145 12.82 -32.70 1.52
CA ILE A 145 12.11 -33.81 2.15
C ILE A 145 12.99 -35.07 2.16
N GLN A 146 13.64 -35.37 1.04
CA GLN A 146 14.54 -36.52 0.94
C GLN A 146 15.83 -36.36 1.75
N GLY A 147 16.32 -35.14 1.89
CA GLY A 147 17.54 -34.79 2.60
C GLY A 147 17.41 -34.77 4.13
N GLY A 148 16.21 -35.00 4.68
CA GLY A 148 15.97 -35.01 6.13
C GLY A 148 16.03 -33.64 6.80
N ASN A 149 15.73 -32.59 6.07
CA ASN A 149 15.55 -31.23 6.64
C ASN A 149 14.39 -31.24 7.66
N PRO A 150 14.35 -30.28 8.62
CA PRO A 150 13.28 -30.18 9.60
C PRO A 150 11.89 -30.09 8.93
N GLU A 151 10.96 -30.95 9.34
CA GLU A 151 9.61 -31.01 8.76
C GLU A 151 8.86 -29.68 8.89
N GLU A 152 9.03 -28.99 10.02
CA GLU A 152 8.40 -27.69 10.29
C GLU A 152 8.86 -26.63 9.29
N GLU A 153 10.15 -26.53 8.99
CA GLU A 153 10.71 -25.58 8.02
C GLU A 153 10.17 -25.81 6.60
N ILE A 154 10.06 -27.11 6.22
CA ILE A 154 9.51 -27.48 4.90
C ILE A 154 8.03 -27.11 4.81
N LEU A 155 7.24 -27.46 5.82
CA LEU A 155 5.80 -27.21 5.86
C LEU A 155 5.49 -25.72 5.88
N GLU A 156 6.21 -24.94 6.67
CA GLU A 156 6.09 -23.49 6.73
C GLU A 156 6.43 -22.85 5.38
N GLY A 157 7.57 -23.19 4.79
CA GLY A 157 7.99 -22.71 3.49
C GLY A 157 7.00 -23.04 2.36
N MET A 158 6.52 -24.30 2.31
CA MET A 158 5.50 -24.72 1.35
C MET A 158 4.17 -23.96 1.56
N SER A 159 3.74 -23.79 2.81
CA SER A 159 2.50 -23.07 3.14
C SER A 159 2.55 -21.62 2.66
N ILE A 160 3.66 -20.93 2.89
CA ILE A 160 3.89 -19.57 2.42
C ILE A 160 3.83 -19.50 0.89
N GLU A 161 4.52 -20.40 0.19
CA GLU A 161 4.53 -20.42 -1.28
C GLU A 161 3.15 -20.78 -1.87
N ILE A 162 2.42 -21.72 -1.28
CA ILE A 162 1.05 -22.06 -1.70
C ILE A 162 0.13 -20.85 -1.54
N GLN A 163 0.24 -20.13 -0.43
CA GLN A 163 -0.56 -18.94 -0.19
C GLN A 163 -0.22 -17.84 -1.19
N ASP A 164 1.07 -17.62 -1.48
CA ASP A 164 1.54 -16.66 -2.49
C ASP A 164 1.01 -17.01 -3.89
N ILE A 165 1.14 -18.25 -4.32
CA ILE A 165 0.63 -18.75 -5.61
C ILE A 165 -0.89 -18.62 -5.69
N SER A 166 -1.61 -18.98 -4.63
CA SER A 166 -3.07 -18.92 -4.59
C SER A 166 -3.59 -17.48 -4.64
N SER A 167 -2.94 -16.57 -3.93
CA SER A 167 -3.35 -15.18 -3.87
C SER A 167 -3.02 -14.39 -5.15
N LYS A 168 -1.85 -14.61 -5.73
CA LYS A 168 -1.39 -13.87 -6.92
C LYS A 168 -2.09 -14.29 -8.20
N TYR A 169 -2.31 -15.59 -8.37
CA TYR A 169 -2.83 -16.15 -9.62
C TYR A 169 -4.29 -16.62 -9.45
N SER A 170 -5.11 -15.82 -8.77
CA SER A 170 -6.52 -16.11 -8.54
C SER A 170 -7.39 -15.66 -9.70
N SER A 171 -8.34 -16.48 -10.13
CA SER A 171 -9.38 -16.10 -11.10
C SER A 171 -10.31 -14.98 -10.58
N GLU A 172 -10.31 -14.71 -9.27
CA GLU A 172 -11.05 -13.57 -8.71
C GLU A 172 -10.52 -12.23 -9.22
N SER A 173 -9.23 -12.15 -9.58
CA SER A 173 -8.64 -10.95 -10.18
C SER A 173 -9.29 -10.58 -11.53
N ILE A 174 -9.85 -11.56 -12.25
CA ILE A 174 -10.55 -11.33 -13.52
C ILE A 174 -11.94 -10.78 -13.29
N LYS A 175 -12.63 -11.22 -12.23
CA LYS A 175 -13.93 -10.62 -11.82
C LYS A 175 -13.77 -9.15 -11.44
N GLU A 176 -12.59 -8.76 -11.01
CA GLU A 176 -12.27 -7.36 -10.73
C GLU A 176 -12.18 -6.51 -11.99
N MET A 177 -11.67 -7.06 -13.12
CA MET A 177 -11.75 -6.39 -14.42
C MET A 177 -13.19 -6.14 -14.84
N ASP A 178 -14.10 -7.12 -14.66
CA ASP A 178 -15.52 -6.97 -14.96
C ASP A 178 -16.15 -5.84 -14.15
N PHE A 179 -15.81 -5.75 -12.88
CA PHE A 179 -16.28 -4.67 -12.03
C PHE A 179 -15.73 -3.30 -12.49
N MET A 180 -14.44 -3.22 -12.84
CA MET A 180 -13.83 -1.98 -13.32
C MET A 180 -14.37 -1.55 -14.69
N GLU A 181 -14.60 -2.48 -15.62
CA GLU A 181 -15.23 -2.18 -16.92
C GLU A 181 -16.66 -1.68 -16.77
N ASN A 182 -17.44 -2.31 -15.90
CA ASN A 182 -18.81 -1.88 -15.62
C ASN A 182 -18.87 -0.53 -14.89
N ALA A 183 -17.86 -0.23 -14.07
CA ALA A 183 -17.75 1.07 -13.41
C ALA A 183 -17.37 2.22 -14.36
N VAL A 184 -16.67 1.93 -15.45
CA VAL A 184 -16.32 2.91 -16.52
C VAL A 184 -17.53 3.30 -17.36
N GLY A 185 -18.55 2.43 -17.44
CA GLY A 185 -19.82 2.72 -18.13
C GLY A 185 -20.77 3.67 -17.38
N ASP A 186 -20.59 3.84 -16.09
CA ASP A 186 -21.25 4.88 -15.31
C ASP A 186 -20.50 6.21 -15.49
N GLU A 187 -21.18 7.32 -15.78
CA GLU A 187 -20.63 8.68 -15.99
C GLU A 187 -19.82 9.26 -14.79
N GLY A 188 -19.43 8.40 -13.89
CA GLY A 188 -18.60 8.68 -12.72
C GLY A 188 -17.10 8.52 -12.99
N GLY A 189 -16.53 9.23 -13.98
CA GLY A 189 -15.08 9.29 -14.20
C GLY A 189 -14.27 9.39 -12.91
N ASP A 190 -12.97 9.32 -12.94
CA ASP A 190 -11.95 9.26 -11.85
C ASP A 190 -12.20 10.20 -10.64
N LYS A 191 -13.48 10.24 -10.20
CA LYS A 191 -13.97 11.08 -9.11
C LYS A 191 -13.58 10.49 -7.77
N TYR A 192 -13.00 11.32 -6.94
CA TYR A 192 -12.80 11.01 -5.52
C TYR A 192 -14.16 10.95 -4.82
N ARG A 193 -14.45 9.83 -4.15
CA ARG A 193 -15.69 9.69 -3.38
C ARG A 193 -15.42 10.07 -1.94
N PHE A 194 -16.30 10.87 -1.37
CA PHE A 194 -16.25 11.22 0.04
C PHE A 194 -16.47 9.97 0.90
N ILE A 195 -15.60 9.76 1.89
CA ILE A 195 -15.71 8.66 2.85
C ILE A 195 -16.36 9.18 4.14
N CYS A 196 -15.70 10.09 4.83
CA CYS A 196 -16.19 10.63 6.10
C CYS A 196 -15.52 11.98 6.44
N LYS A 197 -16.10 12.70 7.37
CA LYS A 197 -15.42 13.81 8.06
C LYS A 197 -14.36 13.25 9.00
N THR A 198 -13.36 14.05 9.30
CA THR A 198 -12.37 13.77 10.36
C THR A 198 -12.83 14.39 11.69
N GLY A 199 -12.15 14.05 12.77
CA GLY A 199 -12.41 14.63 14.10
C GLY A 199 -11.98 16.08 14.27
N LEU A 200 -11.33 16.71 13.27
CA LEU A 200 -10.83 18.09 13.38
C LEU A 200 -11.41 19.01 12.31
N LYS A 201 -11.89 20.18 12.73
CA LYS A 201 -12.47 21.19 11.83
C LYS A 201 -11.45 21.77 10.86
N CYS A 202 -10.19 21.95 11.27
CA CYS A 202 -9.14 22.48 10.39
C CYS A 202 -8.89 21.56 9.19
N ILE A 203 -8.88 20.24 9.39
CA ILE A 203 -8.75 19.25 8.30
C ILE A 203 -10.01 19.29 7.42
N ASN A 204 -11.18 19.25 8.05
CA ASN A 204 -12.45 19.26 7.32
C ASN A 204 -12.68 20.58 6.55
N GLY A 205 -12.18 21.71 7.07
CA GLY A 205 -12.24 23.00 6.38
C GLY A 205 -11.33 23.08 5.16
N ASP A 206 -10.18 22.41 5.22
CA ASP A 206 -9.19 22.45 4.14
C ASP A 206 -9.51 21.46 3.00
N ILE A 207 -9.78 20.18 3.33
CA ILE A 207 -10.02 19.14 2.33
C ILE A 207 -11.42 18.51 2.35
N GLY A 208 -12.29 18.98 3.23
CA GLY A 208 -13.66 18.44 3.34
C GLY A 208 -13.80 17.16 4.15
N GLY A 209 -12.73 16.38 4.35
CA GLY A 209 -12.69 15.09 5.02
C GLY A 209 -11.81 14.08 4.30
N LEU A 210 -12.01 12.78 4.53
CA LEU A 210 -11.31 11.71 3.84
C LEU A 210 -12.05 11.32 2.55
N TYR A 211 -11.26 11.06 1.51
CA TYR A 211 -11.76 10.68 0.18
C TYR A 211 -11.06 9.41 -0.30
N THR A 212 -11.74 8.63 -1.14
CA THR A 212 -11.14 7.49 -1.83
C THR A 212 -10.04 7.92 -2.81
N LYS A 213 -9.23 6.97 -3.24
CA LYS A 213 -8.12 7.16 -4.21
C LYS A 213 -7.06 8.15 -3.75
N ARG A 214 -6.91 8.31 -2.43
CA ARG A 214 -5.96 9.23 -1.80
C ARG A 214 -5.03 8.51 -0.82
N ILE A 215 -3.81 9.03 -0.73
CA ILE A 215 -2.85 8.66 0.31
C ILE A 215 -2.78 9.84 1.28
N THR A 216 -3.17 9.57 2.53
CA THR A 216 -3.05 10.51 3.65
C THR A 216 -1.87 10.09 4.51
N THR A 217 -0.89 10.96 4.71
CA THR A 217 0.25 10.68 5.59
C THR A 217 0.11 11.44 6.90
N VAL A 218 0.37 10.76 8.00
CA VAL A 218 0.45 11.37 9.35
C VAL A 218 1.89 11.27 9.83
N ASN A 219 2.60 12.38 9.84
CA ASN A 219 3.97 12.47 10.31
C ASN A 219 4.04 13.03 11.73
N GLY A 220 5.06 12.64 12.47
CA GLY A 220 5.32 13.22 13.80
C GLY A 220 6.53 12.64 14.49
N GLN A 221 6.90 13.28 15.59
CA GLN A 221 7.99 12.85 16.44
C GLN A 221 7.67 11.49 17.09
N PRO A 222 8.67 10.66 17.42
CA PRO A 222 8.48 9.49 18.27
C PRO A 222 7.74 9.85 19.54
N LYS A 223 6.84 8.97 19.99
CA LYS A 223 6.01 9.18 21.21
C LYS A 223 5.16 10.46 21.18
N GLY A 224 4.97 11.07 20.00
CA GLY A 224 4.14 12.26 19.78
C GLY A 224 2.64 12.02 19.82
N GLY A 225 2.20 10.76 19.77
CA GLY A 225 0.78 10.38 19.76
C GLY A 225 0.21 10.19 18.36
N LYS A 226 1.03 9.92 17.35
CA LYS A 226 0.61 9.67 15.95
C LYS A 226 -0.48 8.60 15.84
N THR A 227 -0.22 7.42 16.41
CA THR A 227 -1.17 6.30 16.47
C THR A 227 -2.49 6.73 17.07
N ARG A 228 -2.47 7.36 18.26
CA ARG A 228 -3.65 7.84 18.97
C ARG A 228 -4.40 8.89 18.16
N PHE A 229 -3.68 9.85 17.57
CA PHE A 229 -4.25 10.85 16.68
C PHE A 229 -4.94 10.20 15.48
N THR A 230 -4.27 9.28 14.80
CA THR A 230 -4.82 8.59 13.64
C THR A 230 -6.06 7.80 14.02
N LEU A 231 -6.02 7.04 15.11
CA LEU A 231 -7.14 6.22 15.58
C LEU A 231 -8.36 7.09 15.93
N THR A 232 -8.18 8.17 16.68
CA THR A 232 -9.33 8.93 17.19
C THR A 232 -9.78 10.05 16.26
N THR A 233 -8.87 10.63 15.47
CA THR A 233 -9.19 11.75 14.59
C THR A 233 -9.55 11.34 13.17
N LEU A 234 -8.97 10.25 12.64
CA LEU A 234 -9.20 9.81 11.27
C LEU A 234 -10.03 8.53 11.20
N ILE A 235 -9.68 7.51 11.99
CA ILE A 235 -10.30 6.18 11.93
C ILE A 235 -11.63 6.13 12.67
N TYR A 236 -11.70 6.63 13.89
CA TYR A 236 -12.94 6.60 14.68
C TYR A 236 -14.13 7.26 13.95
N PRO A 237 -14.01 8.46 13.36
CA PRO A 237 -15.10 9.05 12.57
C PRO A 237 -15.54 8.17 11.39
N ALA A 238 -14.63 7.46 10.76
CA ALA A 238 -14.95 6.53 9.68
C ALA A 238 -15.77 5.33 10.20
N LEU A 239 -15.36 4.73 11.32
CA LEU A 239 -16.09 3.64 11.95
C LEU A 239 -17.51 4.07 12.31
N ILE A 240 -17.67 5.22 12.96
CA ILE A 240 -18.99 5.77 13.32
C ILE A 240 -19.86 6.06 12.10
N SER A 241 -19.24 6.37 10.96
CA SER A 241 -19.93 6.55 9.68
C SER A 241 -20.28 5.23 8.97
N GLY A 242 -20.03 4.07 9.58
CA GLY A 242 -20.31 2.75 9.01
C GLY A 242 -19.26 2.24 8.02
N VAL A 243 -18.08 2.83 8.01
CA VAL A 243 -16.97 2.48 7.10
C VAL A 243 -16.06 1.44 7.74
N ASP A 244 -15.80 0.35 7.04
CA ASP A 244 -14.85 -0.67 7.50
C ASP A 244 -13.41 -0.19 7.29
N VAL A 245 -12.58 -0.45 8.30
CA VAL A 245 -11.19 -0.03 8.36
C VAL A 245 -10.29 -1.25 8.55
N LEU A 246 -9.27 -1.38 7.71
CA LEU A 246 -8.18 -2.34 7.86
C LEU A 246 -6.95 -1.62 8.39
N PHE A 247 -6.47 -2.01 9.54
CA PHE A 247 -5.37 -1.38 10.26
C PHE A 247 -4.21 -2.36 10.41
N TYR A 248 -3.07 -2.02 9.86
CA TYR A 248 -1.82 -2.74 10.02
C TYR A 248 -1.00 -2.12 11.12
N GLU A 249 -0.66 -2.92 12.12
CA GLU A 249 0.06 -2.50 13.32
C GLU A 249 1.41 -3.20 13.41
N THR A 250 2.47 -2.45 13.76
CA THR A 250 3.84 -2.98 13.87
C THR A 250 4.41 -2.90 15.29
N GLU A 251 3.85 -2.05 16.17
CA GLU A 251 4.43 -1.79 17.50
C GLU A 251 3.55 -2.28 18.67
N LEU A 252 2.23 -2.15 18.54
CA LEU A 252 1.31 -2.33 19.66
C LEU A 252 0.54 -3.65 19.57
N PRO A 253 0.26 -4.30 20.70
CA PRO A 253 -0.68 -5.42 20.75
C PRO A 253 -2.08 -4.99 20.25
N LYS A 254 -2.77 -5.88 19.52
CA LYS A 254 -4.11 -5.60 18.96
C LYS A 254 -5.12 -5.10 20.00
N ASP A 255 -5.06 -5.62 21.22
CA ASP A 255 -5.98 -5.20 22.28
C ASP A 255 -5.63 -3.80 22.80
N ALA A 256 -4.35 -3.43 22.86
CA ALA A 256 -3.96 -2.07 23.21
C ALA A 256 -4.49 -1.04 22.21
N VAL A 257 -4.43 -1.35 20.90
CA VAL A 257 -5.01 -0.51 19.84
C VAL A 257 -6.53 -0.38 20.00
N LYS A 258 -7.25 -1.49 20.26
CA LYS A 258 -8.70 -1.47 20.52
C LYS A 258 -9.03 -0.64 21.77
N ASN A 259 -8.25 -0.76 22.84
CA ASN A 259 -8.48 -0.06 24.08
C ASN A 259 -8.33 1.47 23.94
N ILE A 260 -7.46 1.95 23.02
CA ILE A 260 -7.41 3.37 22.65
C ILE A 260 -8.76 3.83 22.07
N LEU A 261 -9.36 3.06 21.15
CA LEU A 261 -10.65 3.39 20.56
C LEU A 261 -11.79 3.28 21.58
N ILE A 262 -11.76 2.27 22.46
CA ILE A 262 -12.77 2.09 23.53
C ILE A 262 -12.72 3.26 24.51
N ALA A 263 -11.54 3.68 24.95
CA ALA A 263 -11.36 4.81 25.85
C ALA A 263 -11.96 6.10 25.24
N TYR A 264 -11.68 6.35 23.97
CA TYR A 264 -12.25 7.48 23.24
C TYR A 264 -13.76 7.33 23.05
N HIS A 265 -14.25 6.14 22.74
CA HIS A 265 -15.69 5.86 22.56
C HIS A 265 -16.49 6.07 23.86
N ILE A 266 -15.95 5.70 25.01
CA ILE A 266 -16.55 5.99 26.32
C ILE A 266 -16.80 7.49 26.48
N ILE A 267 -15.82 8.32 26.12
CA ILE A 267 -15.98 9.78 26.22
C ILE A 267 -17.12 10.29 25.33
N GLN A 268 -17.21 9.77 24.11
CA GLN A 268 -18.26 10.13 23.18
C GLN A 268 -19.66 9.67 23.67
N LEU A 269 -19.79 8.42 24.12
CA LEU A 269 -21.04 7.87 24.63
C LEU A 269 -21.56 8.63 25.84
N TYR A 270 -20.68 8.96 26.78
CA TYR A 270 -21.03 9.60 28.05
C TYR A 270 -20.77 11.11 28.06
N LYS A 271 -20.59 11.71 26.85
CA LYS A 271 -20.41 13.17 26.65
C LYS A 271 -19.35 13.78 27.58
N GLY A 272 -18.23 13.10 27.74
CA GLY A 272 -17.12 13.54 28.57
C GLY A 272 -17.28 13.37 30.07
N GLN A 273 -18.43 12.88 30.55
CA GLN A 273 -18.68 12.67 31.99
C GLN A 273 -17.87 11.49 32.55
N ILE A 274 -17.59 10.49 31.74
CA ILE A 274 -16.80 9.30 32.09
C ILE A 274 -15.51 9.33 31.30
N LYS A 275 -14.39 9.24 32.02
CA LYS A 275 -13.05 9.16 31.43
C LYS A 275 -12.31 7.98 32.04
N ILE A 276 -11.96 7.02 31.23
CA ILE A 276 -11.19 5.83 31.62
C ILE A 276 -9.94 5.79 30.74
N PRO A 277 -8.75 5.94 31.31
CA PRO A 277 -7.51 5.83 30.55
C PRO A 277 -7.34 4.44 29.94
N ASP A 278 -6.90 4.37 28.69
CA ASP A 278 -6.66 3.11 27.98
C ASP A 278 -5.60 2.23 28.66
N ARG A 279 -4.61 2.82 29.33
CA ARG A 279 -3.63 2.07 30.14
C ARG A 279 -4.28 1.21 31.19
N ASN A 280 -5.34 1.71 31.86
CA ASN A 280 -6.04 0.95 32.88
C ASN A 280 -6.75 -0.29 32.30
N MET A 281 -7.15 -0.23 31.02
CA MET A 281 -7.76 -1.35 30.31
C MET A 281 -6.75 -2.42 29.88
N ASN A 282 -5.46 -2.07 29.87
CA ASN A 282 -4.35 -2.96 29.50
C ASN A 282 -3.68 -3.62 30.73
N GLU A 283 -4.03 -3.18 31.94
CA GLU A 283 -3.46 -3.69 33.18
C GLU A 283 -4.43 -4.70 33.83
N GLU A 284 -3.88 -5.79 34.38
CA GLU A 284 -4.65 -6.73 35.17
C GLU A 284 -5.18 -5.99 36.40
N ASP A 285 -6.48 -6.12 36.69
CA ASP A 285 -7.18 -5.37 37.75
C ASP A 285 -7.09 -3.82 37.64
N GLY A 286 -6.78 -3.29 36.49
CA GLY A 286 -6.63 -1.84 36.27
C GLY A 286 -7.95 -1.06 36.26
N LEU A 287 -9.10 -1.75 36.18
CA LEU A 287 -10.46 -1.19 36.18
C LEU A 287 -11.20 -1.49 37.48
N SER A 288 -11.86 -0.48 38.06
CA SER A 288 -12.84 -0.71 39.11
C SER A 288 -14.11 -1.42 38.56
N GLU A 289 -14.93 -2.00 39.44
CA GLU A 289 -16.17 -2.68 39.02
C GLU A 289 -17.11 -1.78 38.21
N ASP A 290 -17.19 -0.50 38.53
CA ASP A 290 -18.01 0.44 37.76
C ASP A 290 -17.34 0.81 36.42
N GLN A 291 -16.01 0.98 36.39
CA GLN A 291 -15.28 1.19 35.16
C GLN A 291 -15.38 0.01 34.21
N GLN A 292 -15.38 -1.22 34.73
CA GLN A 292 -15.56 -2.44 33.94
C GLN A 292 -16.93 -2.45 33.23
N LYS A 293 -17.98 -2.00 33.86
CA LYS A 293 -19.32 -1.89 33.24
C LYS A 293 -19.31 -0.93 32.06
N TYR A 294 -18.69 0.22 32.22
CA TYR A 294 -18.56 1.19 31.11
C TYR A 294 -17.71 0.66 29.98
N TYR A 295 -16.61 -0.02 30.31
CA TYR A 295 -15.72 -0.65 29.34
C TYR A 295 -16.45 -1.71 28.50
N GLU A 296 -17.13 -2.66 29.13
CA GLU A 296 -17.87 -3.72 28.44
C GLU A 296 -19.01 -3.16 27.59
N ALA A 297 -19.75 -2.16 28.10
CA ALA A 297 -20.79 -1.51 27.33
C ALA A 297 -20.26 -0.81 26.08
N ALA A 298 -19.16 -0.05 26.20
CA ALA A 298 -18.55 0.65 25.10
C ALA A 298 -17.91 -0.31 24.09
N LYS A 299 -17.24 -1.35 24.55
CA LYS A 299 -16.66 -2.41 23.72
C LYS A 299 -17.73 -3.12 22.89
N TYR A 300 -18.83 -3.50 23.54
CA TYR A 300 -19.96 -4.11 22.83
C TYR A 300 -20.57 -3.14 21.81
N ASP A 301 -20.84 -1.89 22.23
CA ASP A 301 -21.44 -0.90 21.33
C ASP A 301 -20.56 -0.62 20.11
N LEU A 302 -19.25 -0.44 20.30
CA LEU A 302 -18.34 -0.09 19.21
C LEU A 302 -18.06 -1.26 18.24
N PHE A 303 -17.84 -2.48 18.77
CA PHE A 303 -17.32 -3.58 17.96
C PHE A 303 -18.32 -4.74 17.73
N SER A 304 -19.39 -4.84 18.50
CA SER A 304 -20.29 -6.00 18.46
C SER A 304 -21.75 -5.66 18.18
N SER A 305 -22.13 -4.39 18.29
CA SER A 305 -23.53 -3.95 18.10
C SER A 305 -24.01 -4.00 16.64
N GLY A 306 -23.08 -4.03 15.68
CA GLY A 306 -23.38 -3.92 14.25
C GLY A 306 -23.81 -2.53 13.79
N LYS A 307 -23.74 -1.51 14.66
CA LYS A 307 -24.11 -0.12 14.33
C LYS A 307 -23.07 0.60 13.48
N TYR A 308 -21.81 0.23 13.61
CA TYR A 308 -20.67 0.94 13.08
C TYR A 308 -19.89 0.08 12.09
N GLY A 309 -18.93 0.68 11.38
CA GLY A 309 -18.00 -0.05 10.54
C GLY A 309 -17.11 -0.99 11.36
N ARG A 310 -16.61 -2.04 10.73
CA ARG A 310 -15.72 -2.99 11.37
C ARG A 310 -14.30 -2.45 11.42
N PHE A 311 -13.63 -2.73 12.53
CA PHE A 311 -12.22 -2.44 12.71
C PHE A 311 -11.41 -3.73 12.67
N ILE A 312 -10.69 -3.95 11.57
CA ILE A 312 -9.92 -5.16 11.30
C ILE A 312 -8.45 -4.83 11.56
N ILE A 313 -7.82 -5.49 12.52
CA ILE A 313 -6.41 -5.27 12.87
C ILE A 313 -5.59 -6.48 12.43
N GLU A 314 -4.56 -6.20 11.63
CA GLU A 314 -3.54 -7.17 11.23
C GLU A 314 -2.20 -6.82 11.89
N ASN A 315 -1.44 -7.84 12.26
CA ASN A 315 -0.05 -7.62 12.68
C ASN A 315 0.85 -7.62 11.44
N CYS A 316 1.73 -6.65 11.35
CA CYS A 316 2.67 -6.52 10.22
C CYS A 316 3.99 -7.26 10.43
N ASP A 317 4.26 -7.80 11.63
CA ASP A 317 5.54 -8.46 11.93
C ASP A 317 5.86 -9.60 10.94
N ASP A 318 4.83 -10.24 10.40
CA ASP A 318 4.93 -11.37 9.46
C ASP A 318 4.68 -10.97 8.00
N ILE A 319 4.52 -9.67 7.70
CA ILE A 319 4.15 -9.22 6.35
C ILE A 319 5.24 -8.32 5.75
N PRO A 320 6.22 -8.89 5.05
CA PRO A 320 7.22 -8.11 4.35
C PRO A 320 6.61 -7.14 3.34
N VAL A 321 7.28 -6.01 3.12
CA VAL A 321 6.79 -4.95 2.20
C VAL A 321 6.51 -5.50 0.80
N GLU A 322 7.24 -6.52 0.36
CA GLU A 322 7.06 -7.20 -0.92
C GLU A 322 5.71 -7.94 -1.02
N ARG A 323 5.18 -8.42 0.10
CA ARG A 323 3.90 -9.15 0.18
C ARG A 323 2.73 -8.26 0.61
N LEU A 324 3.02 -7.07 1.12
CA LEU A 324 2.02 -6.14 1.65
C LEU A 324 0.90 -5.85 0.65
N ARG A 325 1.26 -5.67 -0.63
CA ARG A 325 0.28 -5.44 -1.70
C ARG A 325 -0.70 -6.59 -1.84
N ALA A 326 -0.20 -7.82 -1.94
CA ALA A 326 -1.04 -9.00 -2.11
C ALA A 326 -1.95 -9.18 -0.89
N ASN A 327 -1.42 -9.00 0.33
CA ASN A 327 -2.19 -9.12 1.56
C ASN A 327 -3.33 -8.09 1.60
N ILE A 328 -3.05 -6.80 1.40
CA ILE A 328 -4.07 -5.73 1.39
C ILE A 328 -5.12 -6.01 0.30
N THR A 329 -4.67 -6.34 -0.91
CA THR A 329 -5.57 -6.59 -2.04
C THR A 329 -6.53 -7.74 -1.75
N ASN A 330 -6.04 -8.84 -1.19
CA ASN A 330 -6.88 -9.99 -0.83
C ASN A 330 -7.91 -9.63 0.24
N LYS A 331 -7.54 -8.86 1.26
CA LYS A 331 -8.48 -8.40 2.29
C LYS A 331 -9.58 -7.51 1.71
N ILE A 332 -9.22 -6.54 0.86
CA ILE A 332 -10.19 -5.64 0.22
C ILE A 332 -11.11 -6.42 -0.74
N ARG A 333 -10.58 -7.43 -1.45
CA ARG A 333 -11.38 -8.29 -2.33
C ARG A 333 -12.38 -9.14 -1.55
N ALA A 334 -11.94 -9.71 -0.44
CA ALA A 334 -12.81 -10.48 0.45
C ALA A 334 -13.88 -9.59 1.08
N ASP A 335 -13.58 -8.31 1.27
CA ASP A 335 -14.46 -7.37 1.93
C ASP A 335 -14.46 -5.99 1.26
N ARG A 336 -15.42 -5.77 0.38
CA ARG A 336 -15.59 -4.54 -0.42
C ARG A 336 -16.02 -3.31 0.41
N ASN A 337 -16.43 -3.50 1.66
CA ASN A 337 -16.80 -2.39 2.54
C ASN A 337 -15.57 -1.70 3.14
N ILE A 338 -14.39 -2.31 3.07
CA ILE A 338 -13.14 -1.67 3.46
C ILE A 338 -12.89 -0.47 2.54
N LYS A 339 -12.91 0.75 3.11
CA LYS A 339 -12.62 2.00 2.39
C LYS A 339 -11.42 2.74 2.95
N ILE A 340 -10.93 2.34 4.10
CA ILE A 340 -9.72 2.88 4.70
C ILE A 340 -8.77 1.73 5.02
N VAL A 341 -7.52 1.88 4.61
CA VAL A 341 -6.41 1.02 5.02
C VAL A 341 -5.38 1.91 5.70
N ALA A 342 -4.94 1.56 6.90
CA ALA A 342 -3.92 2.30 7.62
C ALA A 342 -2.73 1.41 7.96
N ILE A 343 -1.52 1.98 7.97
CA ILE A 343 -0.27 1.29 8.36
C ILE A 343 0.43 2.12 9.42
N ASP A 344 0.63 1.54 10.60
CA ASP A 344 1.30 2.15 11.75
C ASP A 344 2.45 1.25 12.26
N TYR A 345 3.70 1.62 12.02
CA TYR A 345 4.12 2.70 11.14
C TYR A 345 4.99 2.14 10.01
N VAL A 346 5.09 2.90 8.94
CA VAL A 346 5.71 2.44 7.69
C VAL A 346 7.20 2.11 7.84
N GLY A 347 7.88 2.73 8.80
CA GLY A 347 9.31 2.53 9.02
C GLY A 347 9.68 1.21 9.69
N ASP A 348 8.74 0.52 10.36
CA ASP A 348 8.98 -0.77 11.00
C ASP A 348 8.63 -1.97 10.11
N LEU A 349 8.16 -1.73 8.88
CA LEU A 349 7.95 -2.81 7.94
C LEU A 349 9.25 -3.53 7.63
N GLU A 350 9.19 -4.84 7.57
CA GLU A 350 10.33 -5.70 7.21
C GLU A 350 10.42 -5.93 5.69
N SER A 351 11.48 -6.57 5.23
CA SER A 351 11.71 -6.93 3.85
C SER A 351 12.33 -8.31 3.71
N ASP A 352 11.75 -9.15 2.85
CA ASP A 352 12.31 -10.45 2.47
C ASP A 352 13.41 -10.34 1.40
N TYR A 353 13.81 -9.14 1.01
CA TYR A 353 14.74 -8.92 -0.11
C TYR A 353 16.11 -9.56 0.15
N GLU A 354 16.56 -9.59 1.39
CA GLU A 354 17.83 -10.21 1.79
C GLU A 354 17.87 -11.70 1.47
N LEU A 355 16.79 -12.43 1.76
CA LEU A 355 16.69 -13.88 1.48
C LEU A 355 16.82 -14.18 -0.01
N ALA A 356 16.32 -13.30 -0.86
CA ALA A 356 16.34 -13.48 -2.32
C ALA A 356 17.63 -12.97 -2.98
N HIS A 357 18.25 -11.92 -2.46
CA HIS A 357 19.30 -11.15 -3.17
C HIS A 357 20.61 -10.99 -2.39
N ARG A 358 20.73 -11.54 -1.19
CA ARG A 358 21.88 -11.40 -0.28
C ARG A 358 22.29 -9.93 0.00
N LYS A 359 21.31 -9.02 -0.05
CA LYS A 359 21.50 -7.60 0.20
C LYS A 359 20.35 -7.08 1.07
N VAL A 360 20.67 -6.50 2.23
CA VAL A 360 19.69 -5.88 3.12
C VAL A 360 19.21 -4.57 2.51
N LYS A 361 17.88 -4.36 2.47
CA LYS A 361 17.30 -3.05 2.14
C LYS A 361 17.52 -2.07 3.29
N GLN A 362 17.86 -0.85 2.95
CA GLN A 362 17.86 0.25 3.91
C GLN A 362 16.42 0.65 4.25
N GLN A 363 16.17 1.15 5.46
CA GLN A 363 14.84 1.56 5.93
C GLN A 363 14.14 2.52 4.95
N TRP A 364 14.86 3.48 4.38
CA TRP A 364 14.28 4.41 3.39
C TRP A 364 13.85 3.71 2.08
N GLU A 365 14.47 2.60 1.70
CA GLU A 365 14.06 1.78 0.54
C GLU A 365 12.74 1.06 0.84
N ILE A 366 12.59 0.51 2.05
CA ILE A 366 11.37 -0.15 2.53
C ILE A 366 10.21 0.85 2.55
N ILE A 367 10.42 2.03 3.14
CA ILE A 367 9.43 3.11 3.15
C ILE A 367 9.04 3.48 1.71
N THR A 368 10.03 3.63 0.82
CA THR A 368 9.79 3.92 -0.60
C THR A 368 8.89 2.88 -1.25
N ASP A 369 9.14 1.60 -0.99
CA ASP A 369 8.37 0.51 -1.57
C ASP A 369 6.96 0.44 -0.98
N ALA A 370 6.78 0.70 0.32
CA ALA A 370 5.47 0.80 0.93
C ALA A 370 4.60 1.90 0.27
N TYR A 371 5.17 3.08 0.00
CA TYR A 371 4.45 4.15 -0.72
C TYR A 371 4.17 3.81 -2.19
N LYS A 372 5.05 3.07 -2.86
CA LYS A 372 4.76 2.55 -4.21
C LYS A 372 3.60 1.54 -4.18
N VAL A 373 3.58 0.67 -3.16
CA VAL A 373 2.48 -0.27 -2.94
C VAL A 373 1.18 0.51 -2.72
N ALA A 374 1.17 1.50 -1.83
CA ALA A 374 0.01 2.34 -1.56
C ALA A 374 -0.54 2.97 -2.85
N LYS A 375 0.31 3.56 -3.69
CA LYS A 375 -0.11 4.13 -4.99
C LYS A 375 -0.77 3.13 -5.93
N LYS A 376 -0.28 1.89 -5.94
CA LYS A 376 -0.82 0.81 -6.78
C LYS A 376 -2.16 0.26 -6.29
N ILE A 377 -2.52 0.53 -5.03
CA ILE A 377 -3.75 0.03 -4.40
C ILE A 377 -4.85 1.08 -4.38
N VAL A 378 -4.55 2.33 -4.01
CA VAL A 378 -5.59 3.33 -3.71
C VAL A 378 -6.50 3.65 -4.89
N ARG A 379 -5.98 3.64 -6.11
CA ARG A 379 -6.77 3.97 -7.30
C ARG A 379 -7.72 2.86 -7.72
N PRO A 380 -7.24 1.62 -7.97
CA PRO A 380 -8.10 0.53 -8.45
C PRO A 380 -9.10 0.05 -7.39
N PHE A 381 -8.79 0.18 -6.11
CA PHE A 381 -9.65 -0.33 -5.04
C PHE A 381 -10.57 0.71 -4.39
N ASP A 382 -10.52 1.94 -4.85
CA ASP A 382 -11.41 3.02 -4.38
C ASP A 382 -11.36 3.19 -2.85
N ILE A 383 -10.14 3.25 -2.29
CA ILE A 383 -9.86 3.38 -0.86
C ILE A 383 -9.04 4.63 -0.54
N ASN A 384 -9.03 5.02 0.74
CA ASN A 384 -8.02 5.91 1.31
C ASN A 384 -6.95 5.07 2.02
N MET A 385 -5.68 5.37 1.75
CA MET A 385 -4.56 4.76 2.47
C MET A 385 -3.99 5.78 3.45
N ILE A 386 -4.01 5.45 4.75
CA ILE A 386 -3.38 6.27 5.80
C ILE A 386 -2.02 5.67 6.12
N MET A 387 -0.97 6.45 5.91
CA MET A 387 0.42 6.06 6.15
C MET A 387 0.95 6.83 7.35
N ILE A 388 1.23 6.15 8.46
CA ILE A 388 1.83 6.80 9.63
C ILE A 388 3.35 6.73 9.48
N ASN A 389 4.01 7.88 9.63
CA ASN A 389 5.45 8.01 9.39
C ASN A 389 6.12 8.87 10.49
N GLN A 390 7.43 8.78 10.60
CA GLN A 390 8.21 9.53 11.57
C GLN A 390 9.04 10.63 10.90
N TYR A 391 9.43 11.63 11.66
CA TYR A 391 10.42 12.59 11.23
C TYR A 391 11.81 11.95 11.19
N ASN A 392 12.68 12.45 10.34
CA ASN A 392 14.11 12.21 10.44
C ASN A 392 14.74 13.14 11.50
N ASP A 393 16.02 13.02 11.75
CA ASP A 393 16.74 13.81 12.78
C ASP A 393 16.56 15.33 12.56
N GLU A 394 16.58 15.80 11.31
CA GLU A 394 16.36 17.20 10.96
C GLU A 394 14.93 17.65 11.31
N GLY A 395 13.94 16.82 10.98
CA GLY A 395 12.54 17.07 11.28
C GLY A 395 12.24 17.08 12.77
N GLU A 396 12.84 16.17 13.53
CA GLU A 396 12.71 16.15 14.98
C GLU A 396 13.30 17.41 15.61
N ALA A 397 14.50 17.80 15.18
CA ALA A 397 15.16 19.02 15.67
C ALA A 397 14.37 20.28 15.33
N ALA A 398 13.77 20.36 14.14
CA ALA A 398 12.91 21.45 13.72
C ALA A 398 11.62 21.52 14.55
N ALA A 399 10.96 20.38 14.76
CA ALA A 399 9.74 20.27 15.55
C ALA A 399 9.95 20.71 17.01
N LEU A 400 11.04 20.27 17.65
CA LEU A 400 11.40 20.68 19.02
C LEU A 400 11.64 22.17 19.14
N LYS A 401 12.11 22.84 18.08
CA LYS A 401 12.28 24.29 18.03
C LYS A 401 10.99 25.03 17.62
N GLY A 402 9.91 24.31 17.38
CA GLY A 402 8.66 24.88 16.92
C GLY A 402 8.73 25.45 15.51
N GLN A 403 9.62 24.96 14.67
CA GLN A 403 9.74 25.35 13.26
C GLN A 403 8.73 24.59 12.40
N GLU A 404 8.45 25.09 11.20
CA GLU A 404 7.62 24.37 10.22
C GLU A 404 8.36 23.14 9.69
N ILE A 405 7.58 22.07 9.49
CA ILE A 405 8.10 20.82 8.96
C ILE A 405 7.86 20.79 7.45
N THR A 406 8.92 20.55 6.71
CA THR A 406 8.86 20.27 5.27
C THR A 406 8.87 18.77 5.01
N SER A 407 8.33 18.34 3.90
CA SER A 407 8.23 16.92 3.55
C SER A 407 9.61 16.21 3.43
N GLY A 408 10.69 16.97 3.22
CA GLY A 408 12.04 16.43 3.24
C GLY A 408 12.53 16.02 4.62
N MET A 409 11.87 16.51 5.68
CA MET A 409 12.18 16.26 7.09
C MET A 409 11.50 15.00 7.66
N CYS A 410 10.86 14.20 6.80
CA CYS A 410 10.27 12.92 7.17
C CYS A 410 11.15 11.76 6.69
N GLN A 411 11.06 10.61 7.36
CA GLN A 411 11.69 9.39 6.88
C GLN A 411 11.18 9.06 5.48
N GLY A 412 12.07 8.64 4.55
CA GLY A 412 11.76 8.48 3.14
C GLY A 412 11.71 9.79 2.32
N GLY A 413 11.77 10.95 2.97
CA GLY A 413 12.00 12.26 2.37
C GLY A 413 11.15 12.58 1.14
N ARG A 414 11.79 12.90 0.00
CA ARG A 414 11.10 13.31 -1.25
C ARG A 414 10.15 12.26 -1.83
N VAL A 415 10.34 10.98 -1.53
CA VAL A 415 9.45 9.92 -2.02
C VAL A 415 8.11 10.00 -1.32
N VAL A 416 8.12 10.17 0.00
CA VAL A 416 6.90 10.39 0.79
C VAL A 416 6.14 11.59 0.25
N GLN A 417 6.81 12.73 0.08
CA GLN A 417 6.23 13.95 -0.47
C GLN A 417 5.54 13.75 -1.82
N ARG A 418 6.22 13.06 -2.77
CA ARG A 418 5.67 12.83 -4.12
C ARG A 418 4.55 11.78 -4.16
N SER A 419 4.44 10.99 -3.10
CA SER A 419 3.50 9.88 -3.04
C SER A 419 2.24 10.22 -2.26
N THR A 420 2.32 11.18 -1.36
CA THR A 420 1.23 11.62 -0.50
C THR A 420 0.31 12.60 -1.22
N ASP A 421 -0.99 12.42 -1.06
CA ASP A 421 -2.00 13.37 -1.55
C ASP A 421 -2.36 14.37 -0.45
N TYR A 422 -2.29 13.98 0.82
CA TYR A 422 -2.56 14.85 1.96
C TYR A 422 -1.62 14.52 3.12
N ASP A 423 -0.85 15.52 3.54
CA ASP A 423 0.26 15.38 4.49
C ASP A 423 -0.05 16.16 5.77
N LEU A 424 -0.20 15.43 6.89
CA LEU A 424 -0.50 15.96 8.21
C LEU A 424 0.74 15.86 9.09
N ASN A 425 1.19 16.97 9.64
CA ASN A 425 2.36 17.05 10.53
C ASN A 425 1.93 17.34 11.96
N LEU A 426 2.07 16.37 12.84
CA LEU A 426 1.82 16.50 14.28
C LEU A 426 3.12 16.86 14.98
N THR A 427 3.22 18.07 15.53
CA THR A 427 4.43 18.59 16.15
C THR A 427 4.22 19.04 17.59
N PHE A 428 5.30 19.07 18.36
CA PHE A 428 5.32 19.67 19.70
C PHE A 428 6.73 20.10 20.09
N THR A 429 6.81 21.16 20.89
CA THR A 429 8.01 21.49 21.67
C THR A 429 7.94 20.78 23.03
N GLU A 430 9.04 20.73 23.75
CA GLU A 430 9.03 20.13 25.08
C GLU A 430 8.06 20.84 26.05
N GLU A 431 7.97 22.18 25.97
CA GLU A 431 6.99 22.96 26.74
C GLU A 431 5.54 22.58 26.40
N GLN A 432 5.26 22.44 25.12
CA GLN A 432 3.94 22.01 24.64
C GLN A 432 3.63 20.58 25.09
N ARG A 433 4.61 19.68 25.08
CA ARG A 433 4.45 18.31 25.55
C ARG A 433 4.01 18.26 27.02
N VAL A 434 4.70 19.01 27.86
CA VAL A 434 4.40 19.10 29.30
C VAL A 434 3.03 19.75 29.53
N ALA A 435 2.67 20.75 28.73
CA ALA A 435 1.38 21.43 28.83
C ALA A 435 0.19 20.66 28.20
N GLY A 436 0.38 19.42 27.73
CA GLY A 436 -0.67 18.67 27.05
C GLY A 436 -1.11 19.30 25.74
N ARG A 437 -0.20 19.90 25.02
CA ARG A 437 -0.47 20.59 23.74
C ARG A 437 0.31 20.01 22.59
N ARG A 438 -0.27 20.10 21.39
CA ARG A 438 0.35 19.76 20.11
C ARG A 438 0.02 20.85 19.10
N CYS A 439 0.69 20.82 17.97
CA CYS A 439 0.29 21.59 16.80
C CYS A 439 0.10 20.62 15.63
N ILE A 440 -0.92 20.88 14.83
CA ILE A 440 -1.10 20.18 13.55
C ILE A 440 -0.95 21.18 12.41
N SER A 441 -0.28 20.77 11.35
CA SER A 441 -0.15 21.53 10.11
C SER A 441 -0.25 20.58 8.92
N THR A 442 -0.56 21.13 7.76
CA THR A 442 -0.33 20.42 6.50
C THR A 442 1.11 20.64 6.07
N GLY A 443 1.73 19.60 5.48
CA GLY A 443 2.98 19.73 4.77
C GLY A 443 2.80 20.49 3.45
N GLN A 444 3.30 19.92 2.35
CA GLN A 444 2.93 20.48 1.04
C GLN A 444 1.45 20.15 0.76
N ALA A 445 0.69 21.22 0.51
CA ALA A 445 -0.73 21.14 0.29
C ALA A 445 -1.11 20.05 -0.71
N ALA A 446 -2.11 19.27 -0.34
CA ALA A 446 -2.77 18.33 -1.23
C ALA A 446 -3.25 19.03 -2.50
N ARG A 447 -3.32 18.30 -3.58
CA ARG A 447 -3.84 18.80 -4.84
C ARG A 447 -5.20 19.45 -4.64
N GLY A 448 -5.23 20.79 -4.72
CA GLY A 448 -6.47 21.59 -4.63
C GLY A 448 -6.83 22.11 -3.25
N SER A 449 -5.97 21.99 -2.23
CA SER A 449 -6.14 22.64 -0.93
C SER A 449 -5.11 23.75 -0.73
N ALA A 450 -5.46 24.74 0.08
CA ALA A 450 -4.52 25.81 0.45
C ALA A 450 -3.55 25.37 1.57
N GLY A 451 -3.92 24.29 2.27
CA GLY A 451 -3.24 23.87 3.49
C GLY A 451 -3.50 24.81 4.67
N PHE A 452 -3.05 24.40 5.84
CA PHE A 452 -3.04 25.22 7.04
C PHE A 452 -1.74 25.06 7.81
N SER A 453 -1.33 26.14 8.49
CA SER A 453 -0.12 26.12 9.31
C SER A 453 -0.48 26.11 10.79
N ARG A 454 0.19 25.26 11.55
CA ARG A 454 0.30 25.25 13.01
C ARG A 454 -0.99 25.56 13.80
N VAL A 455 -2.03 24.79 13.56
CA VAL A 455 -3.24 24.86 14.38
C VAL A 455 -2.95 24.20 15.74
N PRO A 456 -3.11 24.93 16.86
CA PRO A 456 -2.86 24.37 18.19
C PRO A 456 -3.97 23.39 18.57
N LEU A 457 -3.53 22.29 19.20
CA LEU A 457 -4.39 21.25 19.75
C LEU A 457 -4.15 21.12 21.26
N LYS A 458 -5.24 21.05 22.01
CA LYS A 458 -5.25 20.56 23.37
C LYS A 458 -5.34 19.03 23.31
N VAL A 459 -4.47 18.36 24.06
CA VAL A 459 -4.35 16.91 24.00
C VAL A 459 -4.40 16.29 25.39
N GLU A 460 -5.30 15.34 25.59
CA GLU A 460 -5.35 14.48 26.76
C GLU A 460 -4.96 13.06 26.34
N MET A 461 -3.65 12.76 26.42
CA MET A 461 -3.06 11.53 25.86
C MET A 461 -3.60 10.25 26.50
N SER A 462 -3.91 10.28 27.80
CA SER A 462 -4.42 9.11 28.54
C SER A 462 -5.77 8.57 28.01
N ILE A 463 -6.51 9.41 27.32
CA ILE A 463 -7.82 9.09 26.72
C ILE A 463 -7.88 9.41 25.23
N SER A 464 -6.73 9.73 24.64
CA SER A 464 -6.56 9.97 23.22
C SER A 464 -7.46 11.06 22.60
N VAL A 465 -7.73 12.10 23.37
CA VAL A 465 -8.53 13.27 22.93
C VAL A 465 -7.58 14.30 22.31
N PHE A 466 -7.92 14.76 21.11
CA PHE A 466 -7.28 15.84 20.39
C PHE A 466 -8.35 16.87 20.00
N GLU A 467 -8.32 18.05 20.61
CA GLU A 467 -9.30 19.12 20.40
C GLU A 467 -8.59 20.36 19.87
N GLN A 468 -9.20 21.05 18.92
CA GLN A 468 -8.66 22.30 18.43
C GLN A 468 -8.81 23.39 19.51
N ASP A 469 -7.74 24.12 19.82
CA ASP A 469 -7.73 25.15 20.87
C ASP A 469 -8.72 26.28 20.45
N GLY A 470 -9.68 26.59 21.30
CA GLY A 470 -10.71 27.60 21.03
C GLY A 470 -12.10 27.07 20.65
N GLU A 471 -12.31 25.75 20.78
CA GLU A 471 -13.63 25.11 20.61
C GLU A 471 -14.27 24.75 21.95
#